data_008e7b8783b116e1e52cd593e64e568a
#
_entry.id   008e7b8783b116e1e52cd593e64e568a
#
_cell.length_a   1.000
_cell.length_b   1.000
_cell.length_c   1.000
_cell.angle_alpha   90.00
_cell.angle_beta   90.00
_cell.angle_gamma   90.00
#
_symmetry.space_group_name_H-M   'P 1'
#
loop_
_entity.id
_entity.type
_entity.pdbx_description
1 polymer ?
#
loop_
_entity_poly.entity_id
_entity_poly.type
_entity_poly.pdbx_seq_one_letter_code
_entity_poly.pdbx_strand_id
1 'polypeptide(L)'
;MLLRRGATEVVAVDVGHGQLAWSLQQDERVKIHDRTNIRELTAEMIGGPVDVVVGDLSFISLRLVLDPLLAVTSEDGDLALMVKPQFEVGKDKVGKGGVVRDLDLRAEAVRSVLDAAAERGWGARAVTTSPLPGPSGNVEYFLWLRHGPGSVDAAAVHDEVRRTASLGERSDKVGP
;
A
#
# COMPACT_ATOMS: atom_id res chain seq x y z
N MET A 1 8.14 0.47 13.68
CA MET A 1 8.59 -0.88 13.27
C MET A 1 9.92 -0.81 12.52
N LEU A 2 10.08 0.00 11.48
CA LEU A 2 11.31 0.10 10.67
C LEU A 2 12.55 0.39 11.53
N LEU A 3 12.53 1.41 12.37
CA LEU A 3 13.63 1.74 13.30
C LEU A 3 14.01 0.58 14.23
N ARG A 4 13.03 -0.21 14.68
CA ARG A 4 13.28 -1.42 15.51
C ARG A 4 13.91 -2.56 14.71
N ARG A 5 13.84 -2.51 13.40
CA ARG A 5 14.41 -3.49 12.47
C ARG A 5 15.71 -3.01 11.81
N GLY A 6 16.26 -1.89 12.30
CA GLY A 6 17.60 -1.44 11.91
C GLY A 6 17.62 -0.33 10.85
N ALA A 7 16.47 0.25 10.48
CA ALA A 7 16.50 1.45 9.65
C ALA A 7 17.25 2.58 10.39
N THR A 8 18.20 3.20 9.71
CA THR A 8 19.00 4.30 10.27
C THR A 8 18.20 5.60 10.33
N GLU A 9 17.29 5.79 9.38
CA GLU A 9 16.42 6.94 9.27
C GLU A 9 15.05 6.53 8.72
N VAL A 10 14.00 7.24 9.06
CA VAL A 10 12.66 7.09 8.48
C VAL A 10 12.13 8.46 8.10
N VAL A 11 11.77 8.62 6.82
CA VAL A 11 11.04 9.80 6.35
C VAL A 11 9.56 9.48 6.38
N ALA A 12 8.81 10.21 7.18
CA ALA A 12 7.37 10.07 7.33
C ALA A 12 6.66 11.18 6.55
N VAL A 13 5.91 10.80 5.52
CA VAL A 13 5.18 11.72 4.64
C VAL A 13 3.69 11.55 4.86
N ASP A 14 2.98 12.62 5.16
CA ASP A 14 1.52 12.62 5.36
C ASP A 14 0.89 13.92 4.85
N VAL A 15 -0.29 13.82 4.24
CA VAL A 15 -1.09 14.98 3.82
C VAL A 15 -1.72 15.70 5.03
N GLY A 16 -1.89 15.00 6.15
CA GLY A 16 -2.34 15.55 7.42
C GLY A 16 -1.25 16.30 8.17
N HIS A 17 -1.52 16.62 9.42
CA HIS A 17 -0.57 17.29 10.32
C HIS A 17 -0.64 16.65 11.69
N GLY A 18 0.53 16.35 12.27
CA GLY A 18 0.65 15.82 13.62
C GLY A 18 0.07 14.41 13.80
N GLN A 19 0.02 13.59 12.75
CA GLN A 19 -0.56 12.26 12.79
C GLN A 19 0.34 11.22 13.48
N LEU A 20 1.65 11.49 13.54
CA LEU A 20 2.59 10.58 14.19
C LEU A 20 2.46 10.59 15.69
N ALA A 21 2.65 9.44 16.33
CA ALA A 21 2.76 9.32 17.76
C ALA A 21 3.89 10.22 18.31
N TRP A 22 3.68 10.86 19.46
CA TRP A 22 4.63 11.77 20.08
C TRP A 22 6.05 11.21 20.19
N SER A 23 6.18 9.93 20.55
CA SER A 23 7.48 9.26 20.65
C SER A 23 8.25 9.17 19.33
N LEU A 24 7.55 9.16 18.19
CA LEU A 24 8.18 9.19 16.88
C LEU A 24 8.50 10.62 16.44
N GLN A 25 7.70 11.59 16.85
CA GLN A 25 7.99 13.01 16.57
C GLN A 25 9.26 13.50 17.30
N GLN A 26 9.62 12.88 18.41
CA GLN A 26 10.81 13.20 19.20
C GLN A 26 12.05 12.37 18.83
N ASP A 27 11.93 11.39 17.93
CA ASP A 27 13.06 10.56 17.53
C ASP A 27 13.84 11.25 16.40
N GLU A 28 15.09 11.61 16.65
CA GLU A 28 15.96 12.33 15.70
C GLU A 28 16.16 11.59 14.36
N ARG A 29 15.90 10.29 14.36
CA ARG A 29 15.95 9.45 13.13
C ARG A 29 14.69 9.56 12.30
N VAL A 30 13.65 10.28 12.74
CA VAL A 30 12.40 10.46 12.00
C VAL A 30 12.34 11.87 11.42
N LYS A 31 12.36 11.97 10.11
CA LYS A 31 12.11 13.21 9.38
C LYS A 31 10.64 13.29 9.01
N ILE A 32 9.97 14.36 9.41
CA ILE A 32 8.52 14.53 9.24
C ILE A 32 8.23 15.50 8.12
N HIS A 33 7.47 15.07 7.14
CA HIS A 33 6.93 15.86 6.04
C HIS A 33 5.40 15.88 6.12
N ASP A 34 4.87 16.65 7.06
CA ASP A 34 3.43 16.90 7.18
C ASP A 34 2.91 17.80 6.06
N ARG A 35 1.60 17.74 5.79
CA ARG A 35 0.91 18.52 4.76
C ARG A 35 1.52 18.35 3.36
N THR A 36 2.12 17.19 3.13
CA THR A 36 2.78 16.87 1.87
C THR A 36 1.90 15.92 1.05
N ASN A 37 1.47 16.39 -0.12
CA ASN A 37 0.73 15.55 -1.04
C ASN A 37 1.68 14.54 -1.69
N ILE A 38 1.41 13.26 -1.53
CA ILE A 38 2.24 12.17 -2.09
C ILE A 38 2.44 12.30 -3.61
N ARG A 39 1.52 12.95 -4.34
CA ARG A 39 1.65 13.19 -5.79
C ARG A 39 2.77 14.15 -6.15
N GLU A 40 3.20 14.98 -5.21
CA GLU A 40 4.21 16.01 -5.37
C GLU A 40 5.55 15.60 -4.76
N LEU A 41 5.61 14.39 -4.18
CA LEU A 41 6.81 13.89 -3.53
C LEU A 41 7.94 13.69 -4.54
N THR A 42 9.11 14.25 -4.20
CA THR A 42 10.35 14.07 -4.98
C THR A 42 11.49 13.60 -4.08
N ALA A 43 12.51 13.00 -4.67
CA ALA A 43 13.69 12.54 -3.93
C ALA A 43 14.42 13.71 -3.26
N GLU A 44 14.48 14.89 -3.89
CA GLU A 44 15.12 16.08 -3.32
C GLU A 44 14.44 16.53 -2.04
N MET A 45 13.10 16.44 -1.96
CA MET A 45 12.35 16.83 -0.77
C MET A 45 12.72 16.00 0.46
N ILE A 46 13.10 14.74 0.26
CA ILE A 46 13.40 13.79 1.33
C ILE A 46 14.89 13.52 1.54
N GLY A 47 15.75 14.23 0.79
CA GLY A 47 17.21 14.13 0.93
C GLY A 47 17.85 13.02 0.09
N GLY A 48 17.13 12.47 -0.87
CA GLY A 48 17.60 11.44 -1.81
C GLY A 48 16.71 10.20 -1.85
N PRO A 49 16.99 9.27 -2.77
CA PRO A 49 16.27 7.98 -2.83
C PRO A 49 16.45 7.17 -1.54
N VAL A 50 15.44 6.35 -1.22
CA VAL A 50 15.41 5.49 -0.03
C VAL A 50 15.44 4.01 -0.43
N ASP A 51 15.97 3.16 0.46
CA ASP A 51 16.09 1.71 0.22
C ASP A 51 14.74 0.97 0.38
N VAL A 52 13.83 1.52 1.18
CA VAL A 52 12.53 0.90 1.45
C VAL A 52 11.44 1.96 1.50
N VAL A 53 10.39 1.74 0.71
CA VAL A 53 9.14 2.52 0.78
C VAL A 53 8.04 1.63 1.34
N VAL A 54 7.33 2.11 2.36
CA VAL A 54 6.11 1.48 2.86
C VAL A 54 4.94 2.45 2.67
N GLY A 55 3.85 1.97 2.08
CA GLY A 55 2.69 2.83 1.77
C GLY A 55 1.39 2.20 2.26
N ASP A 56 0.73 2.87 3.22
CA ASP A 56 -0.63 2.62 3.67
C ASP A 56 -1.47 3.87 3.42
N LEU A 57 -1.88 4.07 2.17
CA LEU A 57 -2.59 5.27 1.74
C LEU A 57 -4.11 5.05 1.72
N SER A 58 -4.86 6.09 2.02
CA SER A 58 -6.33 6.07 2.00
C SER A 58 -6.90 7.13 1.07
N PHE A 59 -8.09 6.84 0.51
CA PHE A 59 -8.86 7.74 -0.36
C PHE A 59 -8.18 8.10 -1.69
N ILE A 60 -7.21 7.32 -2.11
CA ILE A 60 -6.50 7.47 -3.39
C ILE A 60 -6.17 6.10 -3.97
N SER A 61 -6.24 5.96 -5.29
CA SER A 61 -5.72 4.78 -5.99
C SER A 61 -4.20 4.82 -6.01
N LEU A 62 -3.56 3.70 -5.70
CA LEU A 62 -2.10 3.56 -5.77
C LEU A 62 -1.57 3.84 -7.18
N ARG A 63 -2.33 3.51 -8.23
CA ARG A 63 -1.96 3.79 -9.62
C ARG A 63 -1.68 5.27 -9.91
N LEU A 64 -2.32 6.18 -9.16
CA LEU A 64 -2.13 7.62 -9.31
C LEU A 64 -0.89 8.15 -8.60
N VAL A 65 -0.25 7.33 -7.77
CA VAL A 65 0.89 7.73 -6.95
C VAL A 65 2.10 6.81 -7.12
N LEU A 66 2.02 5.83 -8.04
CA LEU A 66 3.17 4.96 -8.33
C LEU A 66 4.38 5.78 -8.78
N ASP A 67 4.22 6.71 -9.73
CA ASP A 67 5.34 7.49 -10.27
C ASP A 67 6.16 8.19 -9.17
N PRO A 68 5.58 8.99 -8.27
CA PRO A 68 6.35 9.60 -7.18
C PRO A 68 6.91 8.58 -6.20
N LEU A 69 6.21 7.47 -5.89
CA LEU A 69 6.72 6.43 -5.00
C LEU A 69 7.93 5.70 -5.59
N LEU A 70 7.88 5.41 -6.90
CA LEU A 70 8.99 4.77 -7.62
C LEU A 70 10.18 5.73 -7.75
N ALA A 71 9.93 7.01 -8.01
CA ALA A 71 10.99 8.03 -8.16
C ALA A 71 11.78 8.27 -6.87
N VAL A 72 11.19 8.03 -5.70
CA VAL A 72 11.89 8.17 -4.41
C VAL A 72 12.53 6.87 -3.93
N THR A 73 12.33 5.76 -4.63
CA THR A 73 12.91 4.46 -4.28
C THR A 73 14.21 4.26 -5.06
N SER A 74 15.26 3.79 -4.38
CA SER A 74 16.52 3.44 -5.06
C SER A 74 16.32 2.26 -6.03
N GLU A 75 17.19 2.12 -7.01
CA GLU A 75 17.08 1.07 -8.05
C GLU A 75 17.03 -0.34 -7.45
N ASP A 76 17.82 -0.57 -6.40
CA ASP A 76 17.84 -1.84 -5.64
C ASP A 76 16.84 -1.88 -4.49
N GLY A 77 16.00 -0.85 -4.35
CA GLY A 77 15.08 -0.69 -3.24
C GLY A 77 13.83 -1.57 -3.32
N ASP A 78 13.11 -1.58 -2.22
CA ASP A 78 11.89 -2.35 -2.03
C ASP A 78 10.69 -1.44 -1.75
N LEU A 79 9.53 -1.75 -2.36
CA LEU A 79 8.27 -1.11 -1.99
C LEU A 79 7.31 -2.15 -1.41
N ALA A 80 6.73 -1.84 -0.26
CA ALA A 80 5.64 -2.60 0.34
C ALA A 80 4.39 -1.71 0.40
N LEU A 81 3.48 -1.91 -0.55
CA LEU A 81 2.29 -1.06 -0.72
C LEU A 81 1.03 -1.82 -0.33
N MET A 82 0.17 -1.18 0.47
CA MET A 82 -1.13 -1.74 0.83
C MET A 82 -2.16 -1.37 -0.23
N VAL A 83 -2.61 -2.37 -0.97
CA VAL A 83 -3.71 -2.26 -1.93
C VAL A 83 -5.03 -2.36 -1.18
N LYS A 84 -5.86 -1.34 -1.32
CA LYS A 84 -7.19 -1.26 -0.73
C LYS A 84 -8.23 -1.31 -1.85
N PRO A 85 -8.90 -2.46 -2.07
CA PRO A 85 -9.80 -2.65 -3.20
C PRO A 85 -10.84 -1.53 -3.34
N GLN A 86 -11.35 -1.00 -2.23
CA GLN A 86 -12.35 0.07 -2.22
C GLN A 86 -11.87 1.38 -2.86
N PHE A 87 -10.56 1.58 -3.01
CA PHE A 87 -9.98 2.76 -3.67
C PHE A 87 -9.47 2.47 -5.09
N GLU A 88 -9.49 1.21 -5.51
CA GLU A 88 -8.98 0.79 -6.83
C GLU A 88 -10.08 0.46 -7.85
N VAL A 89 -11.22 -0.13 -7.42
CA VAL A 89 -12.26 -0.65 -8.33
C VAL A 89 -13.20 0.41 -8.91
N GLY A 90 -13.12 1.66 -8.44
CA GLY A 90 -14.07 2.71 -8.80
C GLY A 90 -15.34 2.70 -7.94
N LYS A 91 -15.95 3.88 -7.80
CA LYS A 91 -17.06 4.10 -6.86
C LYS A 91 -18.30 3.24 -7.16
N ASP A 92 -18.59 2.99 -8.43
CA ASP A 92 -19.77 2.25 -8.87
C ASP A 92 -19.70 0.75 -8.56
N LYS A 93 -18.48 0.22 -8.34
CA LYS A 93 -18.24 -1.18 -8.01
C LYS A 93 -18.11 -1.42 -6.49
N VAL A 94 -18.11 -0.35 -5.69
CA VAL A 94 -18.01 -0.46 -4.23
C VAL A 94 -19.38 -0.74 -3.65
N GLY A 95 -19.49 -1.82 -2.87
CA GLY A 95 -20.75 -2.25 -2.29
C GLY A 95 -21.23 -1.38 -1.12
N LYS A 96 -22.39 -1.75 -0.56
CA LYS A 96 -23.00 -1.07 0.60
C LYS A 96 -21.98 -1.02 1.76
N GLY A 97 -21.87 0.15 2.38
CA GLY A 97 -20.95 0.40 3.48
C GLY A 97 -19.49 0.61 3.06
N GLY A 98 -19.22 0.80 1.77
CA GLY A 98 -17.84 1.02 1.30
C GLY A 98 -17.01 -0.25 1.19
N VAL A 99 -17.64 -1.44 1.14
CA VAL A 99 -16.95 -2.73 1.20
C VAL A 99 -17.00 -3.46 -0.15
N VAL A 100 -15.85 -3.89 -0.64
CA VAL A 100 -15.71 -4.76 -1.82
C VAL A 100 -15.75 -6.22 -1.37
N ARG A 101 -16.90 -6.88 -1.57
CA ARG A 101 -17.11 -8.29 -1.16
C ARG A 101 -16.80 -9.28 -2.28
N ASP A 102 -17.02 -8.87 -3.51
CA ASP A 102 -16.77 -9.69 -4.68
C ASP A 102 -15.28 -10.01 -4.82
N LEU A 103 -14.94 -11.31 -4.90
CA LEU A 103 -13.56 -11.78 -4.95
C LEU A 103 -12.88 -11.43 -6.28
N ASP A 104 -13.63 -11.42 -7.38
CA ASP A 104 -13.07 -11.06 -8.68
C ASP A 104 -12.74 -9.56 -8.73
N LEU A 105 -13.58 -8.73 -8.13
CA LEU A 105 -13.27 -7.30 -7.96
C LEU A 105 -12.06 -7.06 -7.05
N ARG A 106 -11.88 -7.84 -5.98
CA ARG A 106 -10.67 -7.77 -5.15
C ARG A 106 -9.43 -8.13 -5.94
N ALA A 107 -9.50 -9.22 -6.73
CA ALA A 107 -8.41 -9.65 -7.59
C ALA A 107 -8.13 -8.63 -8.70
N GLU A 108 -9.17 -8.05 -9.32
CA GLU A 108 -9.05 -6.95 -10.29
C GLU A 108 -8.30 -5.75 -9.69
N ALA A 109 -8.64 -5.35 -8.46
CA ALA A 109 -8.00 -4.25 -7.75
C ALA A 109 -6.49 -4.49 -7.57
N VAL A 110 -6.12 -5.67 -7.06
CA VAL A 110 -4.70 -6.02 -6.85
C VAL A 110 -3.95 -6.08 -8.18
N ARG A 111 -4.53 -6.76 -9.20
CA ARG A 111 -3.93 -6.87 -10.53
C ARG A 111 -3.72 -5.52 -11.19
N SER A 112 -4.68 -4.60 -11.08
CA SER A 112 -4.56 -3.28 -11.69
C SER A 112 -3.36 -2.47 -11.17
N VAL A 113 -3.01 -2.62 -9.90
CA VAL A 113 -1.81 -2.00 -9.31
C VAL A 113 -0.54 -2.74 -9.74
N LEU A 114 -0.59 -4.08 -9.76
CA LEU A 114 0.52 -4.92 -10.23
C LEU A 114 0.89 -4.59 -11.69
N ASP A 115 -0.11 -4.55 -12.58
CA ASP A 115 0.09 -4.27 -14.00
C ASP A 115 0.65 -2.84 -14.20
N ALA A 116 0.10 -1.85 -13.48
CA ALA A 116 0.59 -0.48 -13.54
C ALA A 116 2.04 -0.32 -13.04
N ALA A 117 2.45 -1.10 -12.05
CA ALA A 117 3.84 -1.14 -11.59
C ALA A 117 4.75 -1.83 -12.62
N ALA A 118 4.30 -2.95 -13.22
CA ALA A 118 5.04 -3.68 -14.22
C ALA A 118 5.28 -2.84 -15.48
N GLU A 119 4.31 -2.05 -15.94
CA GLU A 119 4.45 -1.08 -17.04
C GLU A 119 5.57 -0.05 -16.80
N ARG A 120 5.91 0.19 -15.52
CA ARG A 120 6.98 1.10 -15.07
C ARG A 120 8.30 0.36 -14.77
N GLY A 121 8.39 -0.91 -15.12
CA GLY A 121 9.58 -1.71 -14.86
C GLY A 121 9.71 -2.25 -13.43
N TRP A 122 8.64 -2.17 -12.61
CA TRP A 122 8.63 -2.68 -11.24
C TRP A 122 7.73 -3.91 -11.10
N GLY A 123 8.35 -5.05 -10.91
CA GLY A 123 7.65 -6.34 -10.81
C GLY A 123 7.33 -6.72 -9.37
N ALA A 124 6.14 -7.31 -9.18
CA ALA A 124 5.77 -7.85 -7.87
C ALA A 124 6.55 -9.13 -7.54
N ARG A 125 7.12 -9.19 -6.35
CA ARG A 125 7.84 -10.34 -5.78
C ARG A 125 6.95 -11.18 -4.88
N ALA A 126 5.97 -10.55 -4.23
CA ALA A 126 4.97 -11.23 -3.43
C ALA A 126 3.68 -10.44 -3.37
N VAL A 127 2.59 -11.14 -3.14
CA VAL A 127 1.29 -10.63 -2.73
C VAL A 127 0.85 -11.38 -1.48
N THR A 128 0.31 -10.67 -0.49
CA THR A 128 -0.26 -11.30 0.71
C THR A 128 -1.40 -10.47 1.26
N THR A 129 -2.39 -11.13 1.84
CA THR A 129 -3.52 -10.48 2.49
C THR A 129 -3.10 -9.91 3.84
N SER A 130 -3.58 -8.71 4.16
CA SER A 130 -3.46 -8.15 5.51
C SER A 130 -4.18 -9.05 6.53
N PRO A 131 -3.54 -9.42 7.63
CA PRO A 131 -4.21 -10.17 8.70
C PRO A 131 -5.26 -9.32 9.44
N LEU A 132 -5.20 -8.00 9.30
CA LEU A 132 -6.14 -7.05 9.88
C LEU A 132 -7.06 -6.52 8.80
N PRO A 133 -8.39 -6.59 8.99
CA PRO A 133 -9.33 -5.96 8.09
C PRO A 133 -9.26 -4.43 8.22
N GLY A 134 -9.58 -3.72 7.15
CA GLY A 134 -9.77 -2.27 7.18
C GLY A 134 -10.95 -1.87 8.08
N PRO A 135 -11.09 -0.58 8.44
CA PRO A 135 -12.08 -0.09 9.42
C PRO A 135 -13.53 -0.47 9.11
N SER A 136 -13.89 -0.60 7.82
CA SER A 136 -15.24 -1.00 7.37
C SER A 136 -15.33 -2.51 7.08
N GLY A 137 -14.31 -3.30 7.38
CA GLY A 137 -14.25 -4.73 7.11
C GLY A 137 -13.76 -5.08 5.70
N ASN A 138 -13.17 -4.15 4.96
CA ASN A 138 -12.50 -4.46 3.71
C ASN A 138 -11.31 -5.37 3.94
N VAL A 139 -11.12 -6.35 3.05
CA VAL A 139 -9.88 -7.13 2.99
C VAL A 139 -8.88 -6.35 2.15
N GLU A 140 -7.70 -6.13 2.70
CA GLU A 140 -6.63 -5.35 2.10
C GLU A 140 -5.42 -6.25 1.82
N TYR A 141 -4.58 -5.87 0.86
CA TYR A 141 -3.49 -6.72 0.38
C TYR A 141 -2.19 -5.95 0.35
N PHE A 142 -1.08 -6.59 0.73
CA PHE A 142 0.25 -6.05 0.52
C PHE A 142 0.83 -6.56 -0.79
N LEU A 143 1.39 -5.65 -1.59
CA LEU A 143 2.26 -5.96 -2.71
C LEU A 143 3.69 -5.59 -2.34
N TRP A 144 4.60 -6.54 -2.53
CA TRP A 144 6.03 -6.27 -2.50
C TRP A 144 6.55 -6.12 -3.92
N LEU A 145 7.05 -4.92 -4.25
CA LEU A 145 7.55 -4.57 -5.57
C LEU A 145 9.06 -4.32 -5.52
N ARG A 146 9.75 -4.69 -6.59
CA ARG A 146 11.15 -4.36 -6.86
C ARG A 146 11.34 -4.02 -8.33
N HIS A 147 12.36 -3.24 -8.64
CA HIS A 147 12.77 -3.00 -10.02
C HIS A 147 13.10 -4.32 -10.74
N GLY A 148 12.74 -4.41 -12.03
CA GLY A 148 12.91 -5.59 -12.87
C GLY A 148 11.68 -6.51 -12.90
N PRO A 149 11.80 -7.72 -13.51
CA PRO A 149 10.67 -8.61 -13.74
C PRO A 149 10.06 -9.14 -12.44
N GLY A 150 8.74 -9.27 -12.39
CA GLY A 150 8.01 -9.86 -11.27
C GLY A 150 7.99 -11.39 -11.29
N SER A 151 7.63 -11.98 -10.14
CA SER A 151 7.35 -13.42 -9.99
C SER A 151 5.88 -13.71 -9.63
N VAL A 152 5.09 -12.66 -9.39
CA VAL A 152 3.64 -12.76 -9.11
C VAL A 152 2.88 -12.52 -10.41
N ASP A 153 2.06 -13.47 -10.79
CA ASP A 153 1.16 -13.40 -11.95
C ASP A 153 -0.32 -13.27 -11.51
N ALA A 154 -1.21 -13.18 -12.50
CA ALA A 154 -2.64 -13.07 -12.24
C ALA A 154 -3.21 -14.28 -11.50
N ALA A 155 -2.68 -15.49 -11.72
CA ALA A 155 -3.13 -16.70 -11.05
C ALA A 155 -2.78 -16.66 -9.56
N ALA A 156 -1.55 -16.26 -9.21
CA ALA A 156 -1.11 -16.09 -7.84
C ALA A 156 -1.95 -15.07 -7.07
N VAL A 157 -2.36 -13.97 -7.72
CA VAL A 157 -3.27 -12.97 -7.12
C VAL A 157 -4.64 -13.59 -6.83
N HIS A 158 -5.23 -14.32 -7.78
CA HIS A 158 -6.53 -14.97 -7.59
C HIS A 158 -6.49 -16.03 -6.49
N ASP A 159 -5.41 -16.82 -6.41
CA ASP A 159 -5.24 -17.84 -5.39
C ASP A 159 -5.14 -17.21 -3.99
N GLU A 160 -4.37 -16.12 -3.84
CA GLU A 160 -4.27 -15.39 -2.58
C GLU A 160 -5.63 -14.81 -2.14
N VAL A 161 -6.37 -14.19 -3.07
CA VAL A 161 -7.70 -13.63 -2.78
C VAL A 161 -8.68 -14.72 -2.35
N ARG A 162 -8.71 -15.87 -3.03
CA ARG A 162 -9.58 -17.00 -2.68
C ARG A 162 -9.22 -17.65 -1.35
N ARG A 163 -7.92 -17.82 -1.09
CA ARG A 163 -7.41 -18.38 0.17
C ARG A 163 -7.89 -17.61 1.38
N THR A 164 -8.12 -16.32 1.23
CA THR A 164 -8.47 -15.39 2.30
C THR A 164 -9.92 -14.88 2.23
N ALA A 165 -10.75 -15.50 1.39
CA ALA A 165 -12.15 -15.10 1.20
C ALA A 165 -12.94 -14.99 2.50
N SER A 166 -12.73 -15.93 3.44
CA SER A 166 -13.43 -15.97 4.74
C SER A 166 -13.02 -14.86 5.72
N LEU A 167 -11.92 -14.14 5.48
CA LEU A 167 -11.51 -13.06 6.37
C LEU A 167 -12.49 -11.88 6.35
N GLY A 168 -13.13 -11.60 5.18
CA GLY A 168 -14.13 -10.56 5.05
C GLY A 168 -15.49 -10.90 5.68
N GLU A 169 -15.78 -12.18 5.93
CA GLU A 169 -17.07 -12.64 6.48
C GLU A 169 -17.14 -12.55 8.02
N ARG A 170 -15.99 -12.42 8.69
CA ARG A 170 -15.95 -12.41 10.16
C ARG A 170 -16.39 -11.09 10.79
N SER A 171 -16.34 -9.98 10.04
CA SER A 171 -16.73 -8.67 10.58
C SER A 171 -18.25 -8.50 10.72
N ASP A 172 -19.06 -9.29 10.00
CA ASP A 172 -20.52 -9.23 10.07
C ASP A 172 -21.11 -9.98 11.30
N LYS A 173 -20.26 -10.69 12.07
CA LYS A 173 -20.70 -11.51 13.23
C LYS A 173 -20.40 -10.88 14.59
N VAL A 174 -19.76 -9.74 14.64
CA VAL A 174 -19.57 -8.97 15.88
C VAL A 174 -20.57 -7.81 15.85
N GLY A 175 -21.83 -8.14 16.09
CA GLY A 175 -22.87 -7.18 16.43
C GLY A 175 -22.77 -6.78 17.91
N PRO A 176 -23.42 -5.68 18.30
CA PRO A 176 -23.29 -5.04 19.61
C PRO A 176 -23.68 -5.94 20.77
#